data_15b2c5f9ba7fc1329816b4031168b666
#
_entry.id   15b2c5f9ba7fc1329816b4031168b666
#
_cell.length_a   1.000
_cell.length_b   1.000
_cell.length_c   1.000
_cell.angle_alpha   90.00
_cell.angle_beta   90.00
_cell.angle_gamma   90.00
#
_symmetry.space_group_name_H-M   'P 1'
#
loop_
_entity.id
_entity.type
_entity.pdbx_description
1 polymer ?
#
loop_
_entity_poly.entity_id
_entity_poly.type
_entity_poly.pdbx_seq_one_letter_code
_entity_poly.pdbx_strand_id
1 'polypeptide(L)'
;EHHSFIELPDNKYVPREFDPRSGANAISFQDYSSPVNEVVLKQWITRHRLEKKDPKAAVSEAVKPIIYYLDNGTPEPVRSALMEGGRWWNQAFEAIGYKDAFQVKLLPEDADPMDVRYHVIQWIHRSTRGWSYGNSITDPRTGEIMKGHVSLGSLRIRQDFMIAQALMNAPFATDGSANGPMMEMSLARIRQLA
;
A
#
# COMPACT_ATOMS: atom_id res chain seq x y z
N GLU A 1 -22.45 8.59 -7.71
CA GLU A 1 -21.98 8.42 -6.32
C GLU A 1 -21.89 6.92 -6.02
N HIS A 2 -20.90 6.52 -5.22
CA HIS A 2 -20.70 5.14 -4.78
C HIS A 2 -20.90 5.07 -3.26
N HIS A 3 -21.79 4.22 -2.81
CA HIS A 3 -22.06 3.97 -1.41
C HIS A 3 -21.85 2.49 -1.11
N SER A 4 -21.07 2.17 -0.07
CA SER A 4 -20.82 0.80 0.35
C SER A 4 -21.24 0.62 1.81
N PHE A 5 -21.96 -0.46 2.07
CA PHE A 5 -22.25 -0.94 3.42
C PHE A 5 -21.41 -2.19 3.66
N ILE A 6 -20.56 -2.14 4.66
CA ILE A 6 -19.57 -3.18 4.92
C ILE A 6 -19.84 -3.76 6.30
N GLU A 7 -20.02 -5.09 6.35
CA GLU A 7 -20.07 -5.82 7.62
C GLU A 7 -18.71 -5.72 8.31
N LEU A 8 -18.72 -5.29 9.60
CA LEU A 8 -17.48 -5.23 10.35
C LEU A 8 -16.96 -6.63 10.68
N PRO A 9 -15.63 -6.80 10.76
CA PRO A 9 -15.01 -8.08 11.12
C PRO A 9 -15.47 -8.60 12.50
N ASP A 10 -15.11 -9.85 12.79
CA ASP A 10 -15.35 -10.44 14.10
C ASP A 10 -14.62 -9.70 15.23
N ASN A 11 -14.99 -9.99 16.49
CA ASN A 11 -14.42 -9.35 17.67
C ASN A 11 -13.12 -10.01 18.17
N LYS A 12 -12.44 -10.82 17.35
CA LYS A 12 -11.21 -11.53 17.76
C LYS A 12 -9.94 -10.72 17.56
N TYR A 13 -10.02 -9.64 16.77
CA TYR A 13 -8.87 -8.77 16.55
C TYR A 13 -8.57 -7.96 17.82
N VAL A 14 -7.32 -8.04 18.28
CA VAL A 14 -6.86 -7.31 19.46
C VAL A 14 -6.27 -5.97 19.02
N PRO A 15 -6.91 -4.84 19.37
CA PRO A 15 -6.36 -3.51 19.07
C PRO A 15 -5.02 -3.33 19.75
N ARG A 16 -4.17 -2.50 19.16
CA ARG A 16 -2.90 -2.12 19.74
C ARG A 16 -2.88 -0.61 19.97
N GLU A 17 -2.57 -0.23 21.20
CA GLU A 17 -2.49 1.18 21.57
C GLU A 17 -1.40 1.89 20.75
N PHE A 18 -1.68 3.13 20.36
CA PHE A 18 -0.75 3.94 19.59
C PHE A 18 0.30 4.58 20.50
N ASP A 19 1.54 4.50 20.05
CA ASP A 19 2.65 5.27 20.62
C ASP A 19 3.27 6.11 19.48
N PRO A 20 3.44 7.43 19.65
CA PRO A 20 3.99 8.31 18.60
C PRO A 20 5.41 7.93 18.16
N ARG A 21 6.13 7.16 18.96
CA ARG A 21 7.48 6.65 18.63
C ARG A 21 7.42 5.43 17.69
N SER A 22 6.24 4.83 17.50
CA SER A 22 6.11 3.61 16.70
C SER A 22 6.27 3.85 15.19
N GLY A 23 6.10 5.09 14.72
CA GLY A 23 6.05 5.41 13.29
C GLY A 23 4.81 4.87 12.56
N ALA A 24 3.85 4.29 13.28
CA ALA A 24 2.63 3.75 12.73
C ALA A 24 1.56 4.84 12.57
N ASN A 25 0.62 4.62 11.65
CA ASN A 25 -0.61 5.42 11.58
C ASN A 25 -1.60 4.97 12.65
N ALA A 26 -2.47 5.89 13.10
CA ALA A 26 -3.48 5.61 14.09
C ALA A 26 -4.86 6.14 13.69
N ILE A 27 -5.89 5.47 14.19
CA ILE A 27 -7.23 6.05 14.33
C ILE A 27 -7.41 6.54 15.75
N SER A 28 -8.24 7.55 15.95
CA SER A 28 -8.54 8.10 17.27
C SER A 28 -10.04 8.33 17.44
N PHE A 29 -10.49 8.22 18.69
CA PHE A 29 -11.86 8.55 19.07
C PHE A 29 -11.91 9.06 20.52
N GLN A 30 -12.98 9.73 20.86
CA GLN A 30 -13.25 10.20 22.21
C GLN A 30 -14.13 9.18 22.93
N ASP A 31 -13.61 8.56 23.97
CA ASP A 31 -14.38 7.64 24.81
C ASP A 31 -14.94 8.37 26.03
N TYR A 32 -16.15 8.86 25.91
CA TYR A 32 -16.84 9.58 26.99
C TYR A 32 -17.32 8.67 28.13
N SER A 33 -17.18 7.34 28.02
CA SER A 33 -17.39 6.40 29.12
C SER A 33 -16.20 6.30 30.08
N SER A 34 -15.06 6.89 29.69
CA SER A 34 -13.86 6.90 30.55
C SER A 34 -14.14 7.63 31.87
N PRO A 35 -13.56 7.16 32.99
CA PRO A 35 -13.60 7.88 34.28
C PRO A 35 -13.12 9.33 34.14
N VAL A 36 -13.65 10.24 34.97
CA VAL A 36 -13.35 11.68 34.89
C VAL A 36 -11.86 12.01 35.04
N ASN A 37 -11.12 11.16 35.72
CA ASN A 37 -9.68 11.28 35.95
C ASN A 37 -8.82 10.62 34.88
N GLU A 38 -9.42 10.02 33.84
CA GLU A 38 -8.70 9.37 32.74
C GLU A 38 -8.79 10.18 31.46
N VAL A 39 -7.84 9.92 30.54
CA VAL A 39 -7.82 10.54 29.21
C VAL A 39 -8.92 9.92 28.35
N VAL A 40 -9.81 10.76 27.83
CA VAL A 40 -10.91 10.32 26.96
C VAL A 40 -10.45 9.97 25.54
N LEU A 41 -9.33 10.54 25.09
CA LEU A 41 -8.77 10.24 23.76
C LEU A 41 -8.17 8.82 23.76
N LYS A 42 -8.74 7.94 22.95
CA LYS A 42 -8.21 6.59 22.68
C LYS A 42 -7.66 6.54 21.28
N GLN A 43 -6.53 5.85 21.10
CA GLN A 43 -5.85 5.76 19.82
C GLN A 43 -5.37 4.33 19.56
N TRP A 44 -5.72 3.80 18.39
CA TRP A 44 -5.32 2.46 17.98
C TRP A 44 -4.45 2.52 16.72
N ILE A 45 -3.37 1.73 16.70
CA ILE A 45 -2.54 1.56 15.49
C ILE A 45 -3.38 0.91 14.39
N THR A 46 -3.34 1.48 13.18
CA THR A 46 -3.95 0.84 12.01
C THR A 46 -3.01 -0.22 11.46
N ARG A 47 -3.48 -1.46 11.36
CA ARG A 47 -2.71 -2.58 10.81
C ARG A 47 -3.59 -3.68 10.24
N HIS A 48 -3.04 -4.44 9.32
CA HIS A 48 -3.68 -5.66 8.83
C HIS A 48 -3.70 -6.74 9.92
N ARG A 49 -4.76 -7.56 9.92
CA ARG A 49 -4.78 -8.82 10.67
C ARG A 49 -3.79 -9.77 10.00
N LEU A 50 -2.83 -10.26 10.76
CA LEU A 50 -1.85 -11.22 10.27
C LEU A 50 -1.56 -12.26 11.36
N GLU A 51 -2.00 -13.48 11.11
CA GLU A 51 -1.90 -14.61 12.05
C GLU A 51 -1.18 -15.77 11.36
N LYS A 52 -0.26 -16.44 12.05
CA LYS A 52 0.41 -17.64 11.54
C LYS A 52 -0.57 -18.82 11.48
N LYS A 53 -0.52 -19.62 10.42
CA LYS A 53 -1.22 -20.91 10.35
C LYS A 53 -0.77 -21.87 11.46
N ASP A 54 0.56 -21.89 11.69
CA ASP A 54 1.16 -22.57 12.82
C ASP A 54 1.84 -21.55 13.75
N PRO A 55 1.18 -21.15 14.88
CA PRO A 55 1.75 -20.19 15.80
C PRO A 55 3.03 -20.64 16.50
N LYS A 56 3.30 -21.95 16.52
CA LYS A 56 4.49 -22.53 17.18
C LYS A 56 5.69 -22.63 16.26
N ALA A 57 5.47 -22.58 14.95
CA ALA A 57 6.56 -22.65 13.99
C ALA A 57 7.36 -21.33 13.94
N ALA A 58 8.68 -21.42 13.85
CA ALA A 58 9.53 -20.26 13.65
C ALA A 58 9.15 -19.53 12.35
N VAL A 59 8.90 -20.27 11.28
CA VAL A 59 8.39 -19.76 9.99
C VAL A 59 7.09 -20.47 9.64
N SER A 60 6.07 -19.69 9.27
CA SER A 60 4.75 -20.20 8.89
C SER A 60 4.12 -19.30 7.82
N GLU A 61 3.28 -19.86 6.97
CA GLU A 61 2.36 -19.07 6.15
C GLU A 61 1.35 -18.32 7.04
N ALA A 62 0.79 -17.25 6.52
CA ALA A 62 -0.34 -16.58 7.15
C ALA A 62 -1.65 -17.35 6.93
N VAL A 63 -2.57 -17.30 7.91
CA VAL A 63 -3.95 -17.79 7.74
C VAL A 63 -4.61 -17.11 6.56
N LYS A 64 -4.46 -15.77 6.48
CA LYS A 64 -4.89 -14.94 5.35
C LYS A 64 -3.73 -14.02 4.97
N PRO A 65 -3.09 -14.22 3.82
CA PRO A 65 -2.04 -13.32 3.36
C PRO A 65 -2.61 -11.93 3.02
N ILE A 66 -1.79 -10.91 3.13
CA ILE A 66 -2.09 -9.55 2.68
C ILE A 66 -1.85 -9.51 1.17
N ILE A 67 -2.91 -9.34 0.38
CA ILE A 67 -2.81 -9.32 -1.08
C ILE A 67 -3.20 -7.94 -1.59
N TYR A 68 -2.26 -7.23 -2.20
CA TYR A 68 -2.56 -6.02 -2.95
C TYR A 68 -2.72 -6.35 -4.43
N TYR A 69 -3.69 -5.71 -5.04
CA TYR A 69 -4.02 -5.90 -6.45
C TYR A 69 -3.64 -4.64 -7.23
N LEU A 70 -2.73 -4.80 -8.19
CA LEU A 70 -2.37 -3.72 -9.09
C LEU A 70 -3.44 -3.57 -10.16
N ASP A 71 -3.85 -2.33 -10.40
CA ASP A 71 -4.78 -1.95 -11.47
C ASP A 71 -4.32 -2.52 -12.82
N ASN A 72 -5.19 -3.29 -13.46
CA ASN A 72 -4.92 -3.93 -14.75
C ASN A 72 -4.76 -2.92 -15.90
N GLY A 73 -5.25 -1.68 -15.74
CA GLY A 73 -5.01 -0.56 -16.66
C GLY A 73 -3.60 0.02 -16.61
N THR A 74 -2.74 -0.42 -15.67
CA THR A 74 -1.35 0.02 -15.61
C THR A 74 -0.56 -0.43 -16.83
N PRO A 75 0.08 0.47 -17.61
CA PRO A 75 0.80 0.09 -18.83
C PRO A 75 2.16 -0.55 -18.53
N GLU A 76 2.65 -1.37 -19.46
CA GLU A 76 4.06 -1.78 -19.44
C GLU A 76 4.96 -0.60 -19.87
N PRO A 77 6.21 -0.49 -19.38
CA PRO A 77 6.88 -1.39 -18.43
C PRO A 77 6.63 -1.03 -16.94
N VAL A 78 5.76 -0.06 -16.67
CA VAL A 78 5.45 0.41 -15.30
C VAL A 78 4.80 -0.69 -14.48
N ARG A 79 3.89 -1.45 -15.08
CA ARG A 79 3.21 -2.60 -14.46
C ARG A 79 4.21 -3.58 -13.86
N SER A 80 5.17 -4.03 -14.68
CA SER A 80 6.21 -4.97 -14.23
C SER A 80 7.05 -4.39 -13.10
N ALA A 81 7.43 -3.11 -13.19
CA ALA A 81 8.21 -2.43 -12.14
C ALA A 81 7.45 -2.31 -10.81
N LEU A 82 6.16 -1.97 -10.83
CA LEU A 82 5.33 -1.89 -9.63
C LEU A 82 5.09 -3.27 -9.00
N MET A 83 4.85 -4.29 -9.83
CA MET A 83 4.71 -5.66 -9.36
C MET A 83 5.99 -6.17 -8.67
N GLU A 84 7.15 -5.86 -9.24
CA GLU A 84 8.44 -6.21 -8.67
C GLU A 84 8.67 -5.48 -7.34
N GLY A 85 8.54 -4.14 -7.32
CA GLY A 85 8.76 -3.33 -6.14
C GLY A 85 7.80 -3.71 -5.00
N GLY A 86 6.53 -3.93 -5.31
CA GLY A 86 5.55 -4.33 -4.30
C GLY A 86 5.89 -5.68 -3.66
N ARG A 87 6.46 -6.62 -4.42
CA ARG A 87 6.89 -7.92 -3.88
C ARG A 87 8.06 -7.82 -2.89
N TRP A 88 8.84 -6.75 -2.94
CA TRP A 88 9.94 -6.56 -1.98
C TRP A 88 9.46 -6.50 -0.53
N TRP A 89 8.25 -6.04 -0.29
CA TRP A 89 7.66 -6.02 1.05
C TRP A 89 7.57 -7.39 1.69
N ASN A 90 7.46 -8.47 0.90
CA ASN A 90 7.42 -9.83 1.45
C ASN A 90 8.67 -10.17 2.28
N GLN A 91 9.84 -9.59 1.94
CA GLN A 91 11.09 -9.78 2.69
C GLN A 91 10.96 -9.31 4.15
N ALA A 92 10.22 -8.21 4.39
CA ALA A 92 9.98 -7.71 5.74
C ALA A 92 9.14 -8.69 6.57
N PHE A 93 8.16 -9.34 5.94
CA PHE A 93 7.33 -10.35 6.59
C PHE A 93 8.10 -11.66 6.82
N GLU A 94 8.97 -12.05 5.87
CA GLU A 94 9.85 -13.20 6.04
C GLU A 94 10.82 -13.01 7.20
N ALA A 95 11.37 -11.81 7.37
CA ALA A 95 12.28 -11.49 8.47
C ALA A 95 11.66 -11.69 9.87
N ILE A 96 10.34 -11.60 9.98
CA ILE A 96 9.58 -11.84 11.22
C ILE A 96 8.91 -13.23 11.25
N GLY A 97 9.31 -14.13 10.36
CA GLY A 97 8.90 -15.53 10.35
C GLY A 97 7.56 -15.82 9.66
N TYR A 98 7.16 -15.00 8.69
CA TYR A 98 6.03 -15.29 7.82
C TYR A 98 6.52 -15.66 6.42
N LYS A 99 5.97 -16.72 5.85
CA LYS A 99 6.23 -17.13 4.47
C LYS A 99 5.08 -16.66 3.58
N ASP A 100 5.42 -16.01 2.46
CA ASP A 100 4.46 -15.56 1.43
C ASP A 100 3.27 -14.74 1.97
N ALA A 101 3.49 -14.00 3.07
CA ALA A 101 2.43 -13.29 3.76
C ALA A 101 2.01 -11.98 3.08
N PHE A 102 2.88 -11.40 2.26
CA PHE A 102 2.57 -10.23 1.44
C PHE A 102 2.71 -10.56 -0.03
N GLN A 103 1.65 -10.30 -0.81
CA GLN A 103 1.59 -10.65 -2.22
C GLN A 103 1.09 -9.47 -3.04
N VAL A 104 1.59 -9.33 -4.27
CA VAL A 104 1.05 -8.40 -5.26
C VAL A 104 0.60 -9.18 -6.49
N LYS A 105 -0.64 -8.96 -6.90
CA LYS A 105 -1.29 -9.62 -8.04
C LYS A 105 -1.91 -8.58 -8.95
N LEU A 106 -2.26 -8.96 -10.18
CA LEU A 106 -3.11 -8.11 -11.03
C LEU A 106 -4.56 -8.20 -10.55
N LEU A 107 -5.26 -7.07 -10.61
CA LEU A 107 -6.70 -7.04 -10.33
C LEU A 107 -7.43 -7.84 -11.43
N PRO A 108 -8.36 -8.75 -11.07
CA PRO A 108 -9.21 -9.42 -12.06
C PRO A 108 -9.98 -8.41 -12.92
N GLU A 109 -10.23 -8.74 -14.18
CA GLU A 109 -10.89 -7.83 -15.13
C GLU A 109 -12.32 -7.47 -14.73
N ASP A 110 -13.01 -8.40 -14.07
CA ASP A 110 -14.38 -8.26 -13.57
C ASP A 110 -14.48 -7.71 -12.14
N ALA A 111 -13.34 -7.42 -11.49
CA ALA A 111 -13.32 -6.92 -10.13
C ALA A 111 -13.49 -5.40 -10.08
N ASP A 112 -14.38 -4.94 -9.19
CA ASP A 112 -14.50 -3.52 -8.87
C ASP A 112 -13.37 -3.09 -7.93
N PRO A 113 -12.51 -2.12 -8.32
CA PRO A 113 -11.45 -1.62 -7.45
C PRO A 113 -11.99 -0.94 -6.18
N MET A 114 -13.27 -0.58 -6.13
CA MET A 114 -13.90 -0.02 -4.93
C MET A 114 -14.42 -1.08 -3.96
N ASP A 115 -14.50 -2.34 -4.38
CA ASP A 115 -14.92 -3.45 -3.52
C ASP A 115 -13.93 -3.62 -2.35
N VAL A 116 -14.48 -3.72 -1.12
CA VAL A 116 -13.68 -3.85 0.11
C VAL A 116 -12.82 -5.11 0.14
N ARG A 117 -13.17 -6.14 -0.61
CA ARG A 117 -12.42 -7.40 -0.67
C ARG A 117 -11.04 -7.27 -1.31
N TYR A 118 -10.80 -6.21 -2.08
CA TYR A 118 -9.55 -6.00 -2.80
C TYR A 118 -8.78 -4.81 -2.21
N HIS A 119 -7.58 -5.03 -1.72
CA HIS A 119 -6.61 -3.94 -1.50
C HIS A 119 -6.05 -3.56 -2.86
N VAL A 120 -6.09 -2.29 -3.24
CA VAL A 120 -5.78 -1.87 -4.61
C VAL A 120 -4.62 -0.88 -4.67
N ILE A 121 -3.72 -1.11 -5.61
CA ILE A 121 -2.73 -0.14 -6.09
C ILE A 121 -3.26 0.38 -7.43
N GLN A 122 -3.78 1.60 -7.45
CA GLN A 122 -4.43 2.18 -8.61
C GLN A 122 -3.51 3.12 -9.36
N TRP A 123 -3.44 2.96 -10.70
CA TRP A 123 -2.71 3.84 -11.59
C TRP A 123 -3.62 4.90 -12.16
N ILE A 124 -3.40 6.19 -11.81
CA ILE A 124 -4.34 7.27 -12.07
C ILE A 124 -3.77 8.26 -13.06
N HIS A 125 -4.53 8.54 -14.12
CA HIS A 125 -4.29 9.63 -15.04
C HIS A 125 -5.04 10.88 -14.58
N ARG A 126 -4.32 12.00 -14.43
CA ARG A 126 -4.91 13.28 -14.04
C ARG A 126 -4.48 14.36 -15.03
N SER A 127 -5.36 15.31 -15.30
CA SER A 127 -5.06 16.51 -16.09
C SER A 127 -4.28 17.55 -15.28
N THR A 128 -4.42 17.53 -13.97
CA THR A 128 -3.73 18.44 -13.05
C THR A 128 -2.64 17.70 -12.29
N ARG A 129 -1.60 18.45 -11.89
CA ARG A 129 -0.54 17.91 -11.04
C ARG A 129 -1.14 17.37 -9.73
N GLY A 130 -0.75 16.17 -9.37
CA GLY A 130 -1.09 15.54 -8.11
C GLY A 130 0.05 14.63 -7.65
N TRP A 131 -0.03 14.18 -6.42
CA TRP A 131 0.90 13.23 -5.83
C TRP A 131 0.26 11.88 -5.60
N SER A 132 1.11 10.89 -5.38
CA SER A 132 0.69 9.57 -4.96
C SER A 132 0.38 9.60 -3.47
N TYR A 133 -0.62 8.83 -3.03
CA TYR A 133 -1.01 8.73 -1.62
C TYR A 133 -1.60 7.35 -1.33
N GLY A 134 -1.48 6.95 -0.08
CA GLY A 134 -2.14 5.76 0.45
C GLY A 134 -3.25 6.14 1.42
N ASN A 135 -4.27 5.30 1.49
CA ASN A 135 -5.36 5.39 2.45
C ASN A 135 -5.82 3.99 2.85
N SER A 136 -6.61 3.89 3.91
CA SER A 136 -7.21 2.62 4.33
C SER A 136 -8.62 2.82 4.86
N ILE A 137 -9.45 1.80 4.66
CA ILE A 137 -10.73 1.65 5.36
C ILE A 137 -10.44 0.72 6.54
N THR A 138 -10.71 1.21 7.74
CA THR A 138 -10.39 0.50 8.98
C THR A 138 -11.64 0.27 9.82
N ASP A 139 -11.63 -0.81 10.58
CA ASP A 139 -12.63 -1.00 11.64
C ASP A 139 -12.42 0.08 12.73
N PRO A 140 -13.40 0.97 12.95
CA PRO A 140 -13.25 2.08 13.90
C PRO A 140 -13.14 1.61 15.36
N ARG A 141 -13.51 0.36 15.66
CA ARG A 141 -13.43 -0.22 17.01
C ARG A 141 -12.03 -0.68 17.36
N THR A 142 -11.22 -1.06 16.34
CA THR A 142 -9.99 -1.82 16.59
C THR A 142 -8.76 -1.31 15.82
N GLY A 143 -8.95 -0.54 14.75
CA GLY A 143 -7.88 -0.15 13.83
C GLY A 143 -7.48 -1.25 12.84
N GLU A 144 -8.22 -2.37 12.76
CA GLU A 144 -7.98 -3.40 11.74
C GLU A 144 -8.21 -2.83 10.33
N ILE A 145 -7.23 -2.98 9.45
CA ILE A 145 -7.36 -2.55 8.05
C ILE A 145 -8.19 -3.57 7.29
N MET A 146 -9.38 -3.15 6.85
CA MET A 146 -10.27 -3.95 6.02
C MET A 146 -9.94 -3.80 4.54
N LYS A 147 -9.53 -2.60 4.11
CA LYS A 147 -9.10 -2.32 2.74
C LYS A 147 -7.96 -1.31 2.74
N GLY A 148 -6.87 -1.64 2.08
CA GLY A 148 -5.83 -0.68 1.70
C GLY A 148 -6.07 -0.15 0.29
N HIS A 149 -5.80 1.13 0.07
CA HIS A 149 -5.89 1.77 -1.23
C HIS A 149 -4.69 2.67 -1.45
N VAL A 150 -3.97 2.44 -2.54
CA VAL A 150 -2.83 3.25 -2.96
C VAL A 150 -3.15 3.88 -4.30
N SER A 151 -3.00 5.19 -4.41
CA SER A 151 -3.18 5.94 -5.66
C SER A 151 -1.83 6.41 -6.16
N LEU A 152 -1.40 5.93 -7.32
CA LEU A 152 -0.17 6.31 -7.97
C LEU A 152 -0.49 7.19 -9.19
N GLY A 153 0.07 8.40 -9.23
CA GLY A 153 -0.11 9.33 -10.34
C GLY A 153 0.77 8.98 -11.53
N SER A 154 0.17 8.81 -12.71
CA SER A 154 0.89 8.43 -13.94
C SER A 154 1.91 9.46 -14.41
N LEU A 155 1.76 10.73 -14.04
CA LEU A 155 2.74 11.78 -14.36
C LEU A 155 4.09 11.57 -13.66
N ARG A 156 4.13 10.71 -12.64
CA ARG A 156 5.35 10.43 -11.89
C ARG A 156 6.46 9.87 -12.77
N ILE A 157 6.15 8.95 -13.69
CA ILE A 157 7.19 8.39 -14.55
C ILE A 157 7.80 9.45 -15.48
N ARG A 158 6.99 10.38 -15.99
CA ARG A 158 7.49 11.49 -16.80
C ARG A 158 8.39 12.42 -16.00
N GLN A 159 8.02 12.70 -14.76
CA GLN A 159 8.82 13.50 -13.83
C GLN A 159 10.16 12.83 -13.54
N ASP A 160 10.15 11.54 -13.23
CA ASP A 160 11.37 10.79 -12.92
C ASP A 160 12.27 10.68 -14.17
N PHE A 161 11.68 10.55 -15.37
CA PHE A 161 12.43 10.58 -16.62
C PHE A 161 13.14 11.92 -16.84
N MET A 162 12.46 13.05 -16.61
CA MET A 162 13.07 14.38 -16.73
C MET A 162 14.18 14.59 -15.69
N ILE A 163 14.01 14.09 -14.48
CA ILE A 163 15.04 14.14 -13.43
C ILE A 163 16.26 13.32 -13.86
N ALA A 164 16.06 12.11 -14.37
CA ALA A 164 17.14 11.26 -14.87
C ALA A 164 17.88 11.94 -16.03
N GLN A 165 17.15 12.54 -16.97
CA GLN A 165 17.72 13.30 -18.08
C GLN A 165 18.63 14.44 -17.60
N ALA A 166 18.19 15.21 -16.61
CA ALA A 166 18.97 16.31 -16.06
C ALA A 166 20.24 15.81 -15.34
N LEU A 167 20.13 14.71 -14.59
CA LEU A 167 21.27 14.13 -13.85
C LEU A 167 22.31 13.49 -14.76
N MET A 168 21.92 12.98 -15.92
CA MET A 168 22.82 12.33 -16.85
C MET A 168 23.55 13.31 -17.80
N ASN A 169 23.41 14.62 -17.61
CA ASN A 169 23.99 15.66 -18.46
C ASN A 169 23.66 15.50 -19.97
N ALA A 170 22.51 14.92 -20.28
CA ALA A 170 22.03 14.73 -21.65
C ALA A 170 20.70 15.45 -21.90
N PRO A 171 20.53 16.73 -21.45
CA PRO A 171 19.23 17.42 -21.48
C PRO A 171 18.67 17.64 -22.89
N PHE A 172 19.55 17.58 -23.91
CA PHE A 172 19.19 17.83 -25.29
C PHE A 172 19.53 16.68 -26.24
N ALA A 173 19.72 15.46 -25.69
CA ALA A 173 19.95 14.28 -26.53
C ALA A 173 18.73 14.02 -27.41
N THR A 174 18.90 14.17 -28.72
CA THR A 174 17.85 13.98 -29.73
C THR A 174 17.97 12.66 -30.50
N ASP A 175 19.12 11.97 -30.35
CA ASP A 175 19.43 10.73 -31.05
C ASP A 175 18.87 9.46 -30.43
N GLY A 176 18.15 9.58 -29.27
CA GLY A 176 17.60 8.46 -28.56
C GLY A 176 18.60 7.62 -27.76
N SER A 177 19.89 7.89 -27.88
CA SER A 177 20.96 7.10 -27.22
C SER A 177 20.86 7.06 -25.68
N ALA A 178 20.35 8.14 -25.07
CA ALA A 178 20.17 8.25 -23.63
C ALA A 178 18.80 7.72 -23.11
N ASN A 179 17.85 7.42 -24.00
CA ASN A 179 16.48 7.07 -23.59
C ASN A 179 16.42 5.74 -22.79
N GLY A 180 17.20 4.74 -23.19
CA GLY A 180 17.24 3.45 -22.48
C GLY A 180 17.70 3.58 -21.03
N PRO A 181 18.89 4.14 -20.76
CA PRO A 181 19.36 4.38 -19.40
C PRO A 181 18.44 5.28 -18.57
N MET A 182 17.90 6.36 -19.14
CA MET A 182 16.95 7.24 -18.43
C MET A 182 15.66 6.53 -18.07
N MET A 183 15.14 5.70 -18.97
CA MET A 183 13.95 4.90 -18.69
C MET A 183 14.22 3.89 -17.58
N GLU A 184 15.38 3.21 -17.59
CA GLU A 184 15.73 2.26 -16.52
C GLU A 184 15.86 2.93 -15.15
N MET A 185 16.47 4.10 -15.06
CA MET A 185 16.51 4.90 -13.82
C MET A 185 15.12 5.28 -13.34
N SER A 186 14.23 5.64 -14.27
CA SER A 186 12.84 5.99 -13.94
C SER A 186 12.09 4.77 -13.41
N LEU A 187 12.25 3.60 -14.02
CA LEU A 187 11.65 2.35 -13.57
C LEU A 187 12.20 1.90 -12.22
N ALA A 188 13.50 2.10 -11.97
CA ALA A 188 14.09 1.82 -10.65
C ALA A 188 13.42 2.65 -9.55
N ARG A 189 13.13 3.94 -9.81
CA ARG A 189 12.38 4.76 -8.86
C ARG A 189 10.91 4.33 -8.72
N ILE A 190 10.28 3.88 -9.80
CA ILE A 190 8.91 3.36 -9.75
C ILE A 190 8.85 2.09 -8.87
N ARG A 191 9.84 1.21 -8.95
CA ARG A 191 9.95 0.05 -8.05
C ARG A 191 9.98 0.46 -6.56
N GLN A 192 10.63 1.58 -6.25
CA GLN A 192 10.73 2.12 -4.88
C GLN A 192 9.42 2.79 -4.40
N LEU A 193 8.48 3.09 -5.29
CA LEU A 193 7.19 3.69 -4.93
C LEU A 193 6.14 2.65 -4.52
N ALA A 194 6.30 1.41 -4.94
CA ALA A 194 5.42 0.30 -4.62
C ALA A 194 5.83 -0.33 -3.28
#